data_7e2a47c1902c62b192c49e7373974969
#
_entry.id   7e2a47c1902c62b192c49e7373974969
#
_cell.length_a   1.000
_cell.length_b   1.000
_cell.length_c   1.000
_cell.angle_alpha   90.00
_cell.angle_beta   90.00
_cell.angle_gamma   90.00
#
_symmetry.space_group_name_H-M   'P 1'
#
loop_
_entity.id
_entity.type
_entity.pdbx_description
1 polymer ?
#
loop_
_entity_poly.entity_id
_entity_poly.type
_entity_poly.pdbx_seq_one_letter_code
_entity_poly.pdbx_strand_id
1 'polypeptide(L)'
;ALRIQPKSSTAFSGLTQAQSLLIQKKIKAQLSNAALQETKEQWHLAANNYKNILAENNSLIEAQLGQKRSKKREHLSDAINIVLATPLRLSSIGVYEHAKELLESAKKVQLPGPGHTEQINQLVKELEMAKTLLLVAFRSDNSTKVTLLKNSMLGTFKEKKLLLKPGNYIATGSREGYRDVRIEFKVTPKEGPFSIEIACREPI
;
A
#
# COMPACT_ATOMS: atom_id res chain seq x y z
N ALA A 1 19.49 -28.98 -46.86
CA ALA A 1 20.70 -28.52 -47.55
C ALA A 1 21.98 -28.95 -46.83
N LEU A 2 22.20 -28.61 -45.53
CA LEU A 2 23.41 -28.97 -44.77
C LEU A 2 23.59 -30.48 -44.53
N ARG A 3 22.52 -31.29 -44.59
CA ARG A 3 22.63 -32.77 -44.59
C ARG A 3 23.18 -33.34 -45.88
N ILE A 4 23.01 -32.61 -46.99
CA ILE A 4 23.44 -33.05 -48.33
C ILE A 4 24.80 -32.45 -48.68
N GLN A 5 25.04 -31.20 -48.28
CA GLN A 5 26.31 -30.49 -48.47
C GLN A 5 26.74 -29.78 -47.19
N PRO A 6 27.43 -30.49 -46.25
CA PRO A 6 27.80 -29.94 -44.95
C PRO A 6 28.73 -28.73 -44.98
N LYS A 7 29.45 -28.50 -46.08
CA LYS A 7 30.38 -27.35 -46.25
C LYS A 7 29.80 -26.21 -47.10
N SER A 8 28.49 -26.20 -47.38
CA SER A 8 27.86 -25.13 -48.16
C SER A 8 27.77 -23.85 -47.35
N SER A 9 28.59 -22.84 -47.65
CA SER A 9 28.59 -21.51 -47.03
C SER A 9 27.22 -20.81 -47.18
N THR A 10 26.57 -20.96 -48.32
CA THR A 10 25.26 -20.39 -48.59
C THR A 10 24.18 -21.01 -47.71
N ALA A 11 24.23 -22.34 -47.49
CA ALA A 11 23.28 -23.02 -46.63
C ALA A 11 23.48 -22.65 -45.14
N PHE A 12 24.73 -22.45 -44.74
CA PHE A 12 25.06 -22.01 -43.38
C PHE A 12 24.61 -20.57 -43.14
N SER A 13 24.88 -19.66 -44.08
CA SER A 13 24.42 -18.25 -44.02
C SER A 13 22.89 -18.18 -43.95
N GLY A 14 22.16 -18.95 -44.76
CA GLY A 14 20.71 -19.00 -44.70
C GLY A 14 20.16 -19.53 -43.39
N LEU A 15 20.81 -20.52 -42.78
CA LEU A 15 20.43 -21.02 -41.45
C LEU A 15 20.62 -19.96 -40.36
N THR A 16 21.78 -19.28 -40.37
CA THR A 16 22.07 -18.19 -39.39
C THR A 16 21.06 -17.06 -39.54
N GLN A 17 20.75 -16.66 -40.75
CA GLN A 17 19.73 -15.63 -41.01
C GLN A 17 18.34 -16.04 -40.49
N ALA A 18 17.92 -17.28 -40.78
CA ALA A 18 16.64 -17.81 -40.30
C ALA A 18 16.56 -17.85 -38.77
N GLN A 19 17.66 -18.27 -38.10
CA GLN A 19 17.75 -18.26 -36.63
C GLN A 19 17.65 -16.85 -36.07
N SER A 20 18.37 -15.88 -36.66
CA SER A 20 18.29 -14.48 -36.25
C SER A 20 16.87 -13.90 -36.35
N LEU A 21 16.17 -14.20 -37.47
CA LEU A 21 14.79 -13.76 -37.65
C LEU A 21 13.81 -14.38 -36.64
N LEU A 22 14.01 -15.65 -36.29
CA LEU A 22 13.22 -16.32 -35.24
C LEU A 22 13.42 -15.69 -33.89
N ILE A 23 14.68 -15.39 -33.51
CA ILE A 23 15.02 -14.71 -32.27
C ILE A 23 14.37 -13.32 -32.22
N GLN A 24 14.50 -12.53 -33.31
CA GLN A 24 13.87 -11.21 -33.38
C GLN A 24 12.34 -11.29 -33.25
N LYS A 25 11.70 -12.24 -33.91
CA LYS A 25 10.25 -12.45 -33.80
C LYS A 25 9.84 -12.82 -32.36
N LYS A 26 10.60 -13.69 -31.70
CA LYS A 26 10.38 -14.06 -30.30
C LYS A 26 10.47 -12.85 -29.39
N ILE A 27 11.56 -12.07 -29.46
CA ILE A 27 11.77 -10.86 -28.67
C ILE A 27 10.63 -9.87 -28.88
N LYS A 28 10.24 -9.61 -30.13
CA LYS A 28 9.13 -8.71 -30.45
C LYS A 28 7.82 -9.16 -29.80
N ALA A 29 7.51 -10.44 -29.83
CA ALA A 29 6.31 -11.00 -29.20
C ALA A 29 6.36 -10.86 -27.67
N GLN A 30 7.52 -11.09 -27.04
CA GLN A 30 7.72 -10.94 -25.61
C GLN A 30 7.57 -9.47 -25.17
N LEU A 31 8.14 -8.51 -25.93
CA LEU A 31 7.98 -7.07 -25.68
C LEU A 31 6.51 -6.65 -25.78
N SER A 32 5.82 -7.10 -26.84
CA SER A 32 4.38 -6.80 -27.00
C SER A 32 3.54 -7.34 -25.85
N ASN A 33 3.86 -8.54 -25.35
CA ASN A 33 3.18 -9.12 -24.18
C ASN A 33 3.45 -8.32 -22.92
N ALA A 34 4.71 -7.92 -22.67
CA ALA A 34 5.05 -7.09 -21.53
C ALA A 34 4.34 -5.73 -21.57
N ALA A 35 4.29 -5.08 -22.74
CA ALA A 35 3.55 -3.84 -22.94
C ALA A 35 2.04 -4.00 -22.71
N LEU A 36 1.46 -5.10 -23.15
CA LEU A 36 0.04 -5.42 -22.88
C LEU A 36 -0.24 -5.57 -21.39
N GLN A 37 0.69 -6.11 -20.62
CA GLN A 37 0.54 -6.20 -19.16
C GLN A 37 0.64 -4.83 -18.51
N GLU A 38 1.49 -3.92 -18.99
CA GLU A 38 1.51 -2.52 -18.53
C GLU A 38 0.16 -1.83 -18.76
N THR A 39 -0.46 -2.01 -19.92
CA THR A 39 -1.79 -1.43 -20.20
C THR A 39 -2.90 -1.98 -19.30
N LYS A 40 -2.73 -3.20 -18.80
CA LYS A 40 -3.62 -3.84 -17.81
C LYS A 40 -3.23 -3.50 -16.36
N GLU A 41 -2.23 -2.63 -16.14
CA GLU A 41 -1.67 -2.30 -14.85
C GLU A 41 -1.16 -3.51 -14.04
N GLN A 42 -0.78 -4.59 -14.75
CA GLN A 42 -0.20 -5.80 -14.16
C GLN A 42 1.32 -5.62 -14.01
N TRP A 43 1.71 -4.64 -13.20
CA TRP A 43 3.08 -4.12 -13.12
C TRP A 43 4.13 -5.18 -12.76
N HIS A 44 3.82 -6.06 -11.79
CA HIS A 44 4.68 -7.17 -11.41
C HIS A 44 4.95 -8.13 -12.58
N LEU A 45 3.90 -8.50 -13.31
CA LEU A 45 4.02 -9.40 -14.46
C LEU A 45 4.80 -8.74 -15.60
N ALA A 46 4.53 -7.45 -15.87
CA ALA A 46 5.27 -6.69 -16.87
C ALA A 46 6.77 -6.61 -16.52
N ALA A 47 7.11 -6.27 -15.26
CA ALA A 47 8.48 -6.18 -14.79
C ALA A 47 9.23 -7.52 -14.91
N ASN A 48 8.57 -8.64 -14.59
CA ASN A 48 9.13 -9.98 -14.72
C ASN A 48 9.33 -10.38 -16.19
N ASN A 49 8.40 -10.03 -17.07
CA ASN A 49 8.57 -10.31 -18.51
C ASN A 49 9.75 -9.52 -19.11
N TYR A 50 9.88 -8.24 -18.78
CA TYR A 50 11.05 -7.48 -19.19
C TYR A 50 12.36 -8.05 -18.62
N LYS A 51 12.35 -8.51 -17.37
CA LYS A 51 13.50 -9.18 -16.74
C LYS A 51 13.90 -10.44 -17.53
N ASN A 52 12.93 -11.25 -17.96
CA ASN A 52 13.20 -12.45 -18.75
C ASN A 52 13.78 -12.13 -20.14
N ILE A 53 13.28 -11.08 -20.78
CA ILE A 53 13.83 -10.58 -22.04
C ILE A 53 15.29 -10.14 -21.86
N LEU A 54 15.59 -9.43 -20.78
CA LEU A 54 16.95 -8.96 -20.46
C LEU A 54 17.91 -10.09 -20.08
N ALA A 55 17.41 -11.21 -19.58
CA ALA A 55 18.22 -12.41 -19.35
C ALA A 55 18.71 -13.03 -20.69
N GLU A 56 17.92 -12.91 -21.78
CA GLU A 56 18.28 -13.39 -23.12
C GLU A 56 19.10 -12.33 -23.88
N ASN A 57 18.78 -11.04 -23.70
CA ASN A 57 19.51 -9.91 -24.33
C ASN A 57 19.51 -8.71 -23.38
N ASN A 58 20.59 -8.57 -22.63
CA ASN A 58 20.75 -7.51 -21.61
C ASN A 58 20.92 -6.10 -22.17
N SER A 59 21.27 -5.95 -23.46
CA SER A 59 21.49 -4.66 -24.11
C SER A 59 20.23 -4.05 -24.72
N LEU A 60 19.09 -4.71 -24.60
CA LEU A 60 17.84 -4.26 -25.22
C LEU A 60 17.25 -3.07 -24.43
N ILE A 61 17.48 -1.86 -24.94
CA ILE A 61 17.11 -0.60 -24.27
C ILE A 61 15.59 -0.54 -23.96
N GLU A 62 14.75 -0.98 -24.90
CA GLU A 62 13.30 -1.00 -24.71
C GLU A 62 12.89 -1.85 -23.49
N ALA A 63 13.51 -3.02 -23.31
CA ALA A 63 13.26 -3.88 -22.18
C ALA A 63 13.81 -3.29 -20.86
N GLN A 64 14.97 -2.62 -20.90
CA GLN A 64 15.53 -1.94 -19.74
C GLN A 64 14.59 -0.80 -19.26
N LEU A 65 14.14 0.03 -20.18
CA LEU A 65 13.21 1.13 -19.88
C LEU A 65 11.85 0.60 -19.39
N GLY A 66 11.33 -0.44 -20.05
CA GLY A 66 10.09 -1.10 -19.66
C GLY A 66 10.18 -1.68 -18.24
N GLN A 67 11.25 -2.41 -17.93
CA GLN A 67 11.47 -2.96 -16.59
C GLN A 67 11.55 -1.87 -15.52
N LYS A 68 12.32 -0.81 -15.77
CA LYS A 68 12.47 0.31 -14.84
C LYS A 68 11.12 1.00 -14.58
N ARG A 69 10.34 1.24 -15.64
CA ARG A 69 9.02 1.85 -15.56
C ARG A 69 8.05 0.96 -14.78
N SER A 70 7.96 -0.32 -15.13
CA SER A 70 7.06 -1.28 -14.49
C SER A 70 7.38 -1.46 -13.01
N LYS A 71 8.66 -1.60 -12.62
CA LYS A 71 9.08 -1.66 -11.21
C LYS A 71 8.70 -0.40 -10.43
N LYS A 72 8.91 0.78 -11.01
CA LYS A 72 8.53 2.04 -10.36
C LYS A 72 7.02 2.12 -10.11
N ARG A 73 6.23 1.66 -11.07
CA ARG A 73 4.76 1.62 -10.96
C ARG A 73 4.30 0.57 -9.94
N GLU A 74 4.92 -0.61 -9.93
CA GLU A 74 4.69 -1.66 -8.95
C GLU A 74 4.91 -1.12 -7.52
N HIS A 75 6.09 -0.59 -7.23
CA HIS A 75 6.41 -0.06 -5.90
C HIS A 75 5.45 1.05 -5.45
N LEU A 76 5.06 1.94 -6.35
CA LEU A 76 4.10 2.99 -6.01
C LEU A 76 2.71 2.43 -5.70
N SER A 77 2.22 1.51 -6.53
CA SER A 77 0.93 0.84 -6.34
C SER A 77 0.89 0.06 -5.02
N ASP A 78 1.95 -0.70 -4.73
CA ASP A 78 2.06 -1.49 -3.49
C ASP A 78 2.11 -0.59 -2.26
N ALA A 79 2.88 0.50 -2.30
CA ALA A 79 2.95 1.45 -1.20
C ALA A 79 1.58 2.08 -0.90
N ILE A 80 0.82 2.44 -1.93
CA ILE A 80 -0.55 2.97 -1.77
C ILE A 80 -1.46 1.88 -1.18
N ASN A 81 -1.40 0.64 -1.69
CA ASN A 81 -2.22 -0.46 -1.20
C ASN A 81 -1.96 -0.78 0.28
N ILE A 82 -0.71 -0.67 0.75
CA ILE A 82 -0.37 -0.83 2.18
C ILE A 82 -1.09 0.23 3.04
N VAL A 83 -1.13 1.48 2.59
CA VAL A 83 -1.86 2.54 3.31
C VAL A 83 -3.36 2.26 3.30
N LEU A 84 -3.93 1.91 2.14
CA LEU A 84 -5.36 1.61 1.99
C LEU A 84 -5.81 0.37 2.79
N ALA A 85 -4.93 -0.61 2.97
CA ALA A 85 -5.22 -1.80 3.78
C ALA A 85 -5.27 -1.49 5.30
N THR A 86 -4.63 -0.41 5.75
CA THR A 86 -4.54 -0.07 7.19
C THR A 86 -4.83 1.41 7.46
N PRO A 87 -6.02 1.94 7.07
CA PRO A 87 -6.31 3.37 7.09
C PRO A 87 -6.29 3.98 8.50
N LEU A 88 -6.59 3.21 9.55
CA LEU A 88 -6.52 3.70 10.94
C LEU A 88 -5.11 4.09 11.39
N ARG A 89 -4.07 3.63 10.72
CA ARG A 89 -2.68 4.05 10.97
C ARG A 89 -2.41 5.50 10.54
N LEU A 90 -3.28 6.09 9.71
CA LEU A 90 -3.22 7.50 9.35
C LEU A 90 -3.46 8.45 10.56
N SER A 91 -3.88 7.93 11.71
CA SER A 91 -3.88 8.68 12.98
C SER A 91 -2.47 9.07 13.43
N SER A 92 -1.43 8.34 13.01
CA SER A 92 -0.03 8.69 13.26
C SER A 92 0.45 9.73 12.25
N ILE A 93 1.04 10.83 12.75
CA ILE A 93 1.47 11.95 11.91
C ILE A 93 2.48 11.53 10.83
N GLY A 94 3.44 10.67 11.17
CA GLY A 94 4.44 10.18 10.21
C GLY A 94 3.82 9.35 9.08
N VAL A 95 2.82 8.50 9.40
CA VAL A 95 2.11 7.71 8.38
C VAL A 95 1.25 8.60 7.49
N TYR A 96 0.60 9.62 8.09
CA TYR A 96 -0.22 10.59 7.37
C TYR A 96 0.62 11.40 6.36
N GLU A 97 1.75 11.97 6.80
CA GLU A 97 2.62 12.74 5.90
C GLU A 97 3.23 11.86 4.80
N HIS A 98 3.66 10.64 5.11
CA HIS A 98 4.11 9.70 4.09
C HIS A 98 3.01 9.37 3.06
N ALA A 99 1.77 9.18 3.51
CA ALA A 99 0.63 8.94 2.60
C ALA A 99 0.36 10.15 1.68
N LYS A 100 0.56 11.39 2.17
CA LYS A 100 0.50 12.60 1.33
C LYS A 100 1.60 12.62 0.27
N GLU A 101 2.83 12.26 0.63
CA GLU A 101 3.95 12.18 -0.32
C GLU A 101 3.69 11.13 -1.41
N LEU A 102 3.11 9.97 -1.04
CA LEU A 102 2.67 8.96 -1.98
C LEU A 102 1.59 9.50 -2.93
N LEU A 103 0.61 10.24 -2.41
CA LEU A 103 -0.44 10.87 -3.22
C LEU A 103 0.15 11.85 -4.23
N GLU A 104 1.07 12.72 -3.81
CA GLU A 104 1.73 13.67 -4.70
C GLU A 104 2.60 12.96 -5.75
N SER A 105 3.24 11.85 -5.40
CA SER A 105 3.99 11.01 -6.34
C SER A 105 3.07 10.33 -7.34
N ALA A 106 1.90 9.85 -6.88
CA ALA A 106 0.90 9.20 -7.72
C ALA A 106 0.28 10.18 -8.74
N LYS A 107 -0.02 11.41 -8.34
CA LYS A 107 -0.54 12.45 -9.23
C LYS A 107 0.42 12.85 -10.36
N LYS A 108 1.73 12.67 -10.17
CA LYS A 108 2.76 12.97 -11.19
C LYS A 108 2.89 11.88 -12.26
N VAL A 109 2.18 10.78 -12.12
CA VAL A 109 2.21 9.69 -13.10
C VAL A 109 1.56 10.13 -14.40
N GLN A 110 2.32 10.06 -15.49
CA GLN A 110 1.82 10.29 -16.83
C GLN A 110 1.00 9.08 -17.31
N LEU A 111 -0.13 9.33 -17.97
CA LEU A 111 -1.03 8.31 -18.49
C LEU A 111 -1.46 7.30 -17.40
N PRO A 112 -2.17 7.75 -16.36
CA PRO A 112 -2.68 6.85 -15.34
C PRO A 112 -3.75 5.94 -15.93
N GLY A 113 -3.68 4.66 -15.61
CA GLY A 113 -4.75 3.72 -15.93
C GLY A 113 -5.91 3.81 -14.93
N PRO A 114 -7.01 3.08 -15.18
CA PRO A 114 -8.21 3.14 -14.33
C PRO A 114 -7.94 2.68 -12.89
N GLY A 115 -7.13 1.63 -12.70
CA GLY A 115 -6.77 1.12 -11.37
C GLY A 115 -5.96 2.12 -10.56
N HIS A 116 -5.00 2.80 -11.21
CA HIS A 116 -4.24 3.86 -10.57
C HIS A 116 -5.11 5.07 -10.18
N THR A 117 -6.04 5.44 -11.04
CA THR A 117 -6.99 6.53 -10.76
C THR A 117 -7.86 6.19 -9.56
N GLU A 118 -8.35 4.95 -9.48
CA GLU A 118 -9.13 4.48 -8.34
C GLU A 118 -8.31 4.48 -7.04
N GLN A 119 -7.05 4.02 -7.07
CA GLN A 119 -6.14 4.09 -5.92
C GLN A 119 -5.95 5.53 -5.42
N ILE A 120 -5.77 6.50 -6.32
CA ILE A 120 -5.67 7.93 -5.96
C ILE A 120 -6.95 8.39 -5.27
N ASN A 121 -8.12 8.11 -5.84
CA ASN A 121 -9.42 8.52 -5.30
C ASN A 121 -9.65 7.93 -3.89
N GLN A 122 -9.32 6.67 -3.70
CA GLN A 122 -9.41 6.01 -2.39
C GLN A 122 -8.44 6.62 -1.39
N LEU A 123 -7.19 6.88 -1.79
CA LEU A 123 -6.19 7.48 -0.92
C LEU A 123 -6.59 8.90 -0.48
N VAL A 124 -7.12 9.71 -1.39
CA VAL A 124 -7.66 11.03 -1.07
C VAL A 124 -8.77 10.92 -0.03
N LYS A 125 -9.73 10.01 -0.24
CA LYS A 125 -10.84 9.77 0.69
C LYS A 125 -10.36 9.36 2.08
N GLU A 126 -9.41 8.43 2.17
CA GLU A 126 -8.86 7.98 3.47
C GLU A 126 -8.08 9.10 4.18
N LEU A 127 -7.33 9.91 3.45
CA LEU A 127 -6.63 11.09 4.01
C LEU A 127 -7.61 12.14 4.56
N GLU A 128 -8.72 12.39 3.88
CA GLU A 128 -9.75 13.31 4.37
C GLU A 128 -10.49 12.73 5.59
N MET A 129 -10.84 11.45 5.56
CA MET A 129 -11.45 10.78 6.71
C MET A 129 -10.54 10.79 7.95
N ALA A 130 -9.23 10.65 7.76
CA ALA A 130 -8.26 10.69 8.87
C ALA A 130 -8.18 12.04 9.60
N LYS A 131 -8.67 13.13 9.01
CA LYS A 131 -8.79 14.45 9.65
C LYS A 131 -10.07 14.63 10.47
N THR A 132 -11.09 13.81 10.21
CA THR A 132 -12.39 13.95 10.83
C THR A 132 -12.29 13.73 12.34
N LEU A 133 -12.90 14.62 13.13
CA LEU A 133 -12.98 14.48 14.57
C LEU A 133 -14.30 13.81 14.95
N LEU A 134 -14.22 12.73 15.71
CA LEU A 134 -15.36 11.94 16.17
C LEU A 134 -15.54 12.10 17.67
N LEU A 135 -16.76 12.32 18.11
CA LEU A 135 -17.08 12.47 19.53
C LEU A 135 -17.09 11.10 20.20
N VAL A 136 -16.25 10.93 21.23
CA VAL A 136 -16.15 9.72 22.04
C VAL A 136 -16.52 10.08 23.50
N ALA A 137 -17.54 9.41 24.05
CA ALA A 137 -17.93 9.55 25.44
C ALA A 137 -17.19 8.51 26.30
N PHE A 138 -16.50 8.96 27.32
CA PHE A 138 -15.89 8.12 28.35
C PHE A 138 -16.75 8.17 29.61
N ARG A 139 -17.04 7.02 30.19
CA ARG A 139 -17.78 6.88 31.45
C ARG A 139 -16.91 6.16 32.48
N SER A 140 -16.93 6.62 33.74
CA SER A 140 -16.16 6.06 34.83
C SER A 140 -16.93 6.16 36.14
N ASP A 141 -16.33 5.65 37.24
CA ASP A 141 -16.89 5.65 38.59
C ASP A 141 -16.55 6.91 39.45
N ASN A 142 -15.92 7.91 38.82
CA ASN A 142 -15.42 9.13 39.50
C ASN A 142 -14.28 8.89 40.52
N SER A 143 -13.78 7.66 40.63
CA SER A 143 -12.69 7.30 41.57
C SER A 143 -11.48 6.74 40.83
N THR A 144 -11.69 6.13 39.68
CA THR A 144 -10.64 5.62 38.80
C THR A 144 -9.94 6.75 38.04
N LYS A 145 -8.62 6.84 38.13
CA LYS A 145 -7.79 7.74 37.32
C LYS A 145 -7.65 7.15 35.92
N VAL A 146 -8.22 7.79 34.94
CA VAL A 146 -8.23 7.34 33.53
C VAL A 146 -7.15 8.07 32.75
N THR A 147 -6.38 7.32 31.97
CA THR A 147 -5.37 7.84 31.02
C THR A 147 -5.61 7.26 29.63
N LEU A 148 -5.65 8.13 28.63
CA LEU A 148 -5.65 7.74 27.24
C LEU A 148 -4.21 7.73 26.75
N LEU A 149 -3.63 6.54 26.51
CA LEU A 149 -2.23 6.39 26.15
C LEU A 149 -1.89 7.19 24.89
N LYS A 150 -0.76 7.86 24.89
CA LYS A 150 -0.23 8.75 23.84
C LYS A 150 -1.00 10.07 23.64
N ASN A 151 -2.14 10.27 24.28
CA ASN A 151 -2.95 11.46 24.07
C ASN A 151 -3.02 12.36 25.30
N SER A 152 -3.59 11.88 26.42
CA SER A 152 -3.76 12.72 27.60
C SER A 152 -4.15 11.94 28.85
N MET A 153 -3.82 12.50 30.02
CA MET A 153 -4.36 12.10 31.30
C MET A 153 -5.77 12.72 31.45
N LEU A 154 -6.79 11.88 31.58
CA LEU A 154 -8.20 12.32 31.67
C LEU A 154 -8.61 12.64 33.11
N GLY A 155 -7.92 12.05 34.11
CA GLY A 155 -8.24 12.18 35.52
C GLY A 155 -9.41 11.31 35.97
N THR A 156 -10.07 11.69 37.08
CA THR A 156 -11.30 11.06 37.60
C THR A 156 -12.54 11.81 37.12
N PHE A 157 -13.58 11.09 36.69
CA PHE A 157 -14.84 11.67 36.18
C PHE A 157 -15.96 10.64 36.18
N LYS A 158 -17.21 11.11 36.08
CA LYS A 158 -18.38 10.25 35.75
C LYS A 158 -18.57 10.14 34.27
N GLU A 159 -18.54 11.25 33.53
CA GLU A 159 -18.60 11.31 32.09
C GLU A 159 -17.66 12.37 31.55
N LYS A 160 -16.95 12.06 30.46
CA LYS A 160 -16.11 13.00 29.74
C LYS A 160 -16.19 12.74 28.24
N LYS A 161 -16.33 13.81 27.45
CA LYS A 161 -16.45 13.72 25.99
C LYS A 161 -15.19 14.27 25.35
N LEU A 162 -14.60 13.53 24.41
CA LEU A 162 -13.42 13.93 23.66
C LEU A 162 -13.66 13.82 22.17
N LEU A 163 -13.02 14.71 21.43
CA LEU A 163 -12.95 14.63 19.98
C LEU A 163 -11.66 13.89 19.60
N LEU A 164 -11.82 12.71 19.01
CA LEU A 164 -10.70 11.85 18.58
C LEU A 164 -10.72 11.67 17.06
N LYS A 165 -9.54 11.58 16.46
CA LYS A 165 -9.38 11.17 15.07
C LYS A 165 -9.66 9.67 14.92
N PRO A 166 -10.03 9.16 13.73
CA PRO A 166 -10.06 7.72 13.47
C PRO A 166 -8.72 7.07 13.83
N GLY A 167 -8.77 5.96 14.58
CA GLY A 167 -7.53 5.30 15.02
C GLY A 167 -7.77 4.20 16.04
N ASN A 168 -6.68 3.52 16.44
CA ASN A 168 -6.67 2.57 17.54
C ASN A 168 -6.18 3.26 18.80
N TYR A 169 -6.92 3.11 19.88
CA TYR A 169 -6.68 3.76 21.16
C TYR A 169 -6.61 2.75 22.30
N ILE A 170 -5.88 3.13 23.35
CA ILE A 170 -5.79 2.36 24.58
C ILE A 170 -6.10 3.32 25.72
N ALA A 171 -7.11 2.99 26.52
CA ALA A 171 -7.39 3.65 27.77
C ALA A 171 -6.98 2.76 28.95
N THR A 172 -6.34 3.34 29.97
CA THR A 172 -6.00 2.67 31.21
C THR A 172 -6.68 3.35 32.38
N GLY A 173 -7.18 2.58 33.34
CA GLY A 173 -7.73 3.05 34.60
C GLY A 173 -6.91 2.53 35.75
N SER A 174 -6.56 3.38 36.71
CA SER A 174 -5.91 2.98 37.96
C SER A 174 -6.62 3.58 39.19
N ARG A 175 -6.70 2.78 40.24
CA ARG A 175 -7.30 3.17 41.54
C ARG A 175 -6.60 2.43 42.69
N GLU A 176 -6.24 3.14 43.74
CA GLU A 176 -5.57 2.56 44.93
C GLU A 176 -6.43 1.45 45.54
N GLY A 177 -5.83 0.28 45.83
CA GLY A 177 -6.51 -0.91 46.37
C GLY A 177 -7.32 -1.70 45.35
N TYR A 178 -7.22 -1.39 44.04
CA TYR A 178 -7.94 -2.06 42.98
C TYR A 178 -7.00 -2.46 41.83
N ARG A 179 -7.36 -3.51 41.12
CA ARG A 179 -6.66 -3.90 39.88
C ARG A 179 -6.82 -2.86 38.79
N ASP A 180 -5.72 -2.57 38.10
CA ASP A 180 -5.73 -1.70 36.92
C ASP A 180 -6.54 -2.30 35.78
N VAL A 181 -7.22 -1.45 35.04
CA VAL A 181 -8.01 -1.83 33.85
C VAL A 181 -7.38 -1.26 32.60
N ARG A 182 -7.34 -2.06 31.53
CA ARG A 182 -6.87 -1.66 30.21
C ARG A 182 -7.92 -2.01 29.17
N ILE A 183 -8.32 -1.03 28.36
CA ILE A 183 -9.30 -1.16 27.31
C ILE A 183 -8.68 -0.72 25.99
N GLU A 184 -8.74 -1.58 24.98
CA GLU A 184 -8.36 -1.26 23.61
C GLU A 184 -9.63 -1.06 22.78
N PHE A 185 -9.71 0.05 22.06
CA PHE A 185 -10.86 0.37 21.24
C PHE A 185 -10.46 1.06 19.93
N LYS A 186 -11.36 0.96 18.95
CA LYS A 186 -11.20 1.59 17.63
C LYS A 186 -12.19 2.74 17.50
N VAL A 187 -11.75 3.83 16.90
CA VAL A 187 -12.59 4.96 16.52
C VAL A 187 -12.61 5.00 15.00
N THR A 188 -13.77 4.80 14.39
CA THR A 188 -13.93 4.79 12.93
C THR A 188 -15.12 5.65 12.51
N PRO A 189 -15.10 6.34 11.36
CA PRO A 189 -16.24 7.10 10.89
C PRO A 189 -17.51 6.27 10.61
N LYS A 190 -17.35 4.95 10.49
CA LYS A 190 -18.44 4.00 10.15
C LYS A 190 -19.17 3.48 11.37
N GLU A 191 -18.57 3.58 12.56
CA GLU A 191 -19.07 3.03 13.81
C GLU A 191 -19.25 4.17 14.80
N GLY A 192 -20.45 4.52 15.15
CA GLY A 192 -20.77 5.54 16.16
C GLY A 192 -22.21 5.42 16.62
N PRO A 193 -22.57 6.01 17.76
CA PRO A 193 -21.76 6.79 18.70
C PRO A 193 -20.84 5.93 19.58
N PHE A 194 -19.66 6.46 19.93
CA PHE A 194 -18.68 5.75 20.76
C PHE A 194 -18.93 6.03 22.23
N SER A 195 -19.09 4.98 23.04
CA SER A 195 -19.17 5.05 24.50
C SER A 195 -18.20 4.02 25.10
N ILE A 196 -17.22 4.49 25.84
CA ILE A 196 -16.18 3.68 26.48
C ILE A 196 -16.37 3.76 27.98
N GLU A 197 -16.69 2.64 28.62
CA GLU A 197 -16.76 2.54 30.08
C GLU A 197 -15.43 2.01 30.62
N ILE A 198 -14.82 2.71 31.58
CA ILE A 198 -13.57 2.33 32.22
C ILE A 198 -13.61 2.63 33.72
N ALA A 199 -13.60 1.59 34.56
CA ALA A 199 -13.62 1.69 36.01
C ALA A 199 -12.90 0.50 36.66
N CYS A 200 -12.10 0.74 37.70
CA CYS A 200 -11.47 -0.30 38.49
C CYS A 200 -12.46 -0.84 39.51
N ARG A 201 -12.93 -2.09 39.32
CA ARG A 201 -13.97 -2.72 40.13
C ARG A 201 -13.49 -3.89 40.99
N GLU A 202 -12.32 -4.46 40.70
CA GLU A 202 -11.76 -5.62 41.38
C GLU A 202 -10.78 -5.15 42.48
N PRO A 203 -11.07 -5.33 43.78
CA PRO A 203 -10.11 -5.07 44.85
C PRO A 203 -8.91 -6.02 44.78
N ILE A 204 -7.75 -5.57 45.27
CA ILE A 204 -6.50 -6.37 45.36
C ILE A 204 -6.44 -7.00 46.74
#